data_d1e14f8756858335c2287170b1468a58
#
_entry.id   d1e14f8756858335c2287170b1468a58
#
_cell.length_a   1.000
_cell.length_b   1.000
_cell.length_c   1.000
_cell.angle_alpha   90.00
_cell.angle_beta   90.00
_cell.angle_gamma   90.00
#
_symmetry.space_group_name_H-M   'P 1'
#
loop_
_entity.id
_entity.type
_entity.pdbx_description
1 polymer ?
#
loop_
_entity_poly.entity_id
_entity_poly.type
_entity_poly.pdbx_seq_one_letter_code
_entity_poly.pdbx_strand_id
1 'polypeptide(L)'
;MSNSSFFSKLSMLKNVATPILSVFATTAAAQQRPNVVYVFPDQMRNYAMEFWSQPGFEGSVNSQNDPVHTPNINRFARESVVLTSAQSNCPLSSPHRGSLLTGMYPNKSGVPLNCNSSRPISSWLTDPVSWSDVMSQAGYDCGYIGKLHVQFPTKNSPQNPGEYVETQRPVWDAYTEPQQRHGFNYWLSYGTFDEHKNPHYWDNNGNRHDPHEWSPIYEAKHAVSYILNRNGERDSSKPFFLMVGMNPPHSPYRSLTDCMEEDYNLYAKQPLDQLLVRKNANREMRKAESVRYYFASVTGVDRAFGMILDALREAGLDDNTIVVFTSDHGETMCSQNTDDPKNSPYSESMNVPFLIRYKGHLTPRTDNLLLSSPDIMPTMLGLVGLHDQIPSVTQGVDYSSLFLDPTSKTVERPDAALYIQNMDGDKDKDGLVVNYFPAARGLKTHRYTMAIYITRDYKRKEILLFDDQNDPYQLNNIADKPENRKLIKQLTKRMGKILKEIEDPWATEGILAKVALK
;
A
#
# COMPACT_ATOMS: atom_id res chain seq x y z
N MET A 1 -40.45 -92.72 -35.48
CA MET A 1 -40.05 -92.93 -36.88
C MET A 1 -38.95 -91.90 -37.15
N SER A 2 -37.81 -92.39 -37.40
CA SER A 2 -36.72 -92.13 -38.33
C SER A 2 -36.02 -90.78 -38.16
N ASN A 3 -34.80 -90.89 -37.71
CA ASN A 3 -33.53 -90.84 -38.47
C ASN A 3 -33.17 -89.44 -38.97
N SER A 4 -32.03 -88.99 -38.95
CA SER A 4 -30.62 -89.38 -38.76
C SER A 4 -29.78 -88.13 -39.09
N SER A 5 -28.78 -87.98 -38.47
CA SER A 5 -27.34 -88.13 -38.68
C SER A 5 -26.55 -86.87 -39.17
N PHE A 6 -25.48 -86.69 -38.47
CA PHE A 6 -24.10 -86.46 -38.92
C PHE A 6 -23.73 -85.15 -39.71
N PHE A 7 -22.88 -84.29 -39.29
CA PHE A 7 -21.44 -84.30 -39.52
C PHE A 7 -20.79 -82.98 -38.95
N SER A 8 -19.66 -83.19 -38.36
CA SER A 8 -18.71 -82.28 -37.83
C SER A 8 -18.20 -81.21 -38.81
N LYS A 9 -17.93 -80.01 -38.36
CA LYS A 9 -16.75 -79.29 -38.80
C LYS A 9 -16.23 -78.37 -37.68
N LEU A 10 -15.01 -78.63 -37.21
CA LEU A 10 -14.15 -77.71 -36.47
C LEU A 10 -13.94 -76.49 -37.31
N SER A 11 -14.11 -75.29 -36.73
CA SER A 11 -13.48 -74.04 -37.22
C SER A 11 -12.97 -73.22 -36.05
N MET A 12 -11.71 -72.89 -36.16
CA MET A 12 -10.88 -72.19 -35.21
C MET A 12 -11.49 -70.88 -34.80
N LEU A 13 -11.63 -70.64 -33.49
CA LEU A 13 -11.84 -69.36 -32.90
C LEU A 13 -10.50 -68.61 -32.89
N LYS A 14 -10.36 -67.56 -33.73
CA LYS A 14 -9.31 -66.61 -33.67
C LYS A 14 -9.59 -65.66 -32.47
N ASN A 15 -8.74 -65.69 -31.46
CA ASN A 15 -8.70 -64.70 -30.38
C ASN A 15 -8.35 -63.34 -30.98
N VAL A 16 -9.33 -62.48 -31.06
CA VAL A 16 -9.09 -61.04 -31.29
C VAL A 16 -8.92 -60.41 -29.92
N ALA A 17 -7.68 -60.17 -29.50
CA ALA A 17 -7.35 -59.35 -28.34
C ALA A 17 -7.64 -57.91 -28.72
N THR A 18 -8.70 -57.31 -28.16
CA THR A 18 -8.97 -55.88 -28.21
C THR A 18 -8.05 -55.19 -27.22
N PRO A 19 -7.19 -54.25 -27.64
CA PRO A 19 -6.41 -53.48 -26.68
C PRO A 19 -7.35 -52.53 -25.93
N ILE A 20 -7.49 -52.71 -24.63
CA ILE A 20 -8.09 -51.72 -23.73
C ILE A 20 -7.11 -50.54 -23.66
N LEU A 21 -7.39 -49.49 -24.42
CA LEU A 21 -6.74 -48.21 -24.30
C LEU A 21 -7.21 -47.57 -22.97
N SER A 22 -6.45 -47.76 -21.90
CA SER A 22 -6.64 -46.99 -20.66
C SER A 22 -6.25 -45.53 -20.94
N VAL A 23 -7.24 -44.71 -21.23
CA VAL A 23 -7.09 -43.24 -21.23
C VAL A 23 -6.89 -42.83 -19.80
N PHE A 24 -5.64 -42.65 -19.40
CA PHE A 24 -5.32 -41.84 -18.20
C PHE A 24 -5.73 -40.40 -18.51
N ALA A 25 -6.94 -40.03 -18.14
CA ALA A 25 -7.32 -38.65 -17.99
C ALA A 25 -6.49 -38.09 -16.82
N THR A 26 -5.34 -37.50 -17.12
CA THR A 26 -4.68 -36.57 -16.20
C THR A 26 -5.63 -35.38 -16.08
N THR A 27 -6.50 -35.40 -15.09
CA THR A 27 -7.13 -34.18 -14.60
C THR A 27 -5.97 -33.33 -14.12
N ALA A 28 -5.53 -32.39 -14.95
CA ALA A 28 -4.76 -31.26 -14.45
C ALA A 28 -5.63 -30.63 -13.34
N ALA A 29 -5.27 -30.86 -12.09
CA ALA A 29 -5.90 -30.15 -10.99
C ALA A 29 -5.77 -28.66 -11.34
N ALA A 30 -6.90 -27.98 -11.54
CA ALA A 30 -6.89 -26.56 -11.77
C ALA A 30 -6.08 -25.96 -10.62
N GLN A 31 -4.95 -25.33 -10.95
CA GLN A 31 -4.06 -24.79 -9.95
C GLN A 31 -4.88 -23.81 -9.09
N GLN A 32 -5.00 -24.13 -7.81
CA GLN A 32 -5.77 -23.28 -6.90
C GLN A 32 -5.15 -21.89 -6.88
N ARG A 33 -5.94 -20.85 -7.13
CA ARG A 33 -5.47 -19.47 -7.08
C ARG A 33 -4.76 -19.19 -5.74
N PRO A 34 -3.68 -18.42 -5.73
CA PRO A 34 -2.95 -18.11 -4.50
C PRO A 34 -3.79 -17.30 -3.52
N ASN A 35 -3.56 -17.49 -2.24
CA ASN A 35 -3.99 -16.52 -1.24
C ASN A 35 -3.21 -15.21 -1.39
N VAL A 36 -3.75 -14.12 -0.86
CA VAL A 36 -3.07 -12.83 -0.82
C VAL A 36 -3.12 -12.29 0.62
N VAL A 37 -1.96 -11.94 1.15
CA VAL A 37 -1.81 -11.21 2.41
C VAL A 37 -1.10 -9.89 2.12
N TYR A 38 -1.79 -8.78 2.36
CA TYR A 38 -1.29 -7.43 2.08
C TYR A 38 -1.18 -6.64 3.39
N VAL A 39 0.04 -6.44 3.88
CA VAL A 39 0.33 -5.75 5.14
C VAL A 39 0.91 -4.37 4.82
N PHE A 40 0.29 -3.32 5.36
CA PHE A 40 0.71 -1.94 5.09
C PHE A 40 0.54 -1.05 6.33
N PRO A 41 1.62 -0.90 7.14
CA PRO A 41 1.66 0.10 8.20
C PRO A 41 1.58 1.52 7.64
N ASP A 42 0.97 2.43 8.40
CA ASP A 42 0.84 3.85 8.05
C ASP A 42 2.13 4.61 8.38
N GLN A 43 2.57 5.47 7.46
CA GLN A 43 3.68 6.41 7.67
C GLN A 43 5.05 5.74 7.89
N MET A 44 5.27 4.56 7.29
CA MET A 44 6.55 3.84 7.39
C MET A 44 7.45 4.16 6.20
N ARG A 45 8.49 4.97 6.43
CA ARG A 45 9.36 5.41 5.34
C ARG A 45 10.28 4.31 4.83
N ASN A 46 10.58 4.33 3.55
CA ASN A 46 11.43 3.32 2.90
C ASN A 46 12.83 3.20 3.55
N TYR A 47 13.34 4.27 4.12
CA TYR A 47 14.66 4.27 4.76
C TYR A 47 14.67 3.64 6.15
N ALA A 48 13.52 3.40 6.77
CA ALA A 48 13.39 2.71 8.05
C ALA A 48 13.33 1.19 7.87
N MET A 49 14.28 0.64 7.09
CA MET A 49 14.45 -0.79 6.81
C MET A 49 15.91 -1.18 7.02
N GLU A 50 16.16 -2.10 7.94
CA GLU A 50 17.52 -2.54 8.27
C GLU A 50 18.20 -3.27 7.10
N PHE A 51 17.44 -4.00 6.29
CA PHE A 51 18.00 -4.81 5.20
C PHE A 51 18.76 -3.99 4.15
N TRP A 52 18.52 -2.68 4.00
CA TRP A 52 19.25 -1.85 3.05
C TRP A 52 20.77 -1.77 3.33
N SER A 53 21.17 -2.05 4.58
CA SER A 53 22.59 -2.14 4.99
C SER A 53 23.11 -3.57 5.05
N GLN A 54 22.32 -4.58 4.65
CA GLN A 54 22.72 -5.99 4.71
C GLN A 54 23.28 -6.52 3.39
N PRO A 55 24.10 -7.59 3.44
CA PRO A 55 24.64 -8.24 2.26
C PRO A 55 23.56 -8.57 1.22
N GLY A 56 23.80 -8.15 -0.03
CA GLY A 56 22.89 -8.31 -1.16
C GLY A 56 21.94 -7.14 -1.42
N PHE A 57 21.89 -6.14 -0.53
CA PHE A 57 21.10 -4.93 -0.68
C PHE A 57 21.92 -3.64 -0.70
N GLU A 58 23.24 -3.73 -0.39
CA GLU A 58 24.11 -2.55 -0.33
C GLU A 58 24.12 -1.80 -1.68
N GLY A 59 23.97 -0.50 -1.61
CA GLY A 59 23.94 0.37 -2.80
C GLY A 59 22.64 0.32 -3.60
N SER A 60 21.65 -0.47 -3.19
CA SER A 60 20.35 -0.53 -3.87
C SER A 60 19.54 0.76 -3.70
N VAL A 61 19.72 1.47 -2.58
CA VAL A 61 19.24 2.84 -2.39
C VAL A 61 20.44 3.79 -2.31
N ASN A 62 20.33 4.93 -3.00
CA ASN A 62 21.44 5.88 -3.11
C ASN A 62 21.57 6.80 -1.88
N SER A 63 21.22 6.32 -0.69
CA SER A 63 21.31 7.10 0.55
C SER A 63 21.39 6.19 1.77
N GLN A 64 21.79 6.76 2.90
CA GLN A 64 21.88 6.02 4.15
C GLN A 64 20.48 5.69 4.70
N ASN A 65 20.26 4.45 5.14
CA ASN A 65 19.08 4.02 5.86
C ASN A 65 19.18 4.32 7.36
N ASP A 66 18.04 4.25 8.03
CA ASP A 66 17.92 4.42 9.47
C ASP A 66 18.45 3.19 10.23
N PRO A 67 19.04 3.35 11.42
CA PRO A 67 19.54 2.26 12.25
C PRO A 67 18.41 1.60 13.04
N VAL A 68 17.43 1.04 12.35
CA VAL A 68 16.30 0.32 12.94
C VAL A 68 16.56 -1.18 13.03
N HIS A 69 15.84 -1.90 13.90
CA HIS A 69 15.90 -3.35 14.02
C HIS A 69 14.64 -3.98 13.42
N THR A 70 14.78 -4.63 12.26
CA THR A 70 13.68 -5.24 11.52
C THR A 70 14.00 -6.67 11.05
N PRO A 71 14.29 -7.61 11.98
CA PRO A 71 14.81 -8.95 11.62
C PRO A 71 13.82 -9.80 10.81
N ASN A 72 12.51 -9.65 11.01
CA ASN A 72 11.50 -10.39 10.27
C ASN A 72 11.37 -9.86 8.84
N ILE A 73 11.35 -8.53 8.67
CA ILE A 73 11.37 -7.87 7.36
C ILE A 73 12.68 -8.19 6.63
N ASN A 74 13.83 -8.23 7.33
CA ASN A 74 15.11 -8.62 6.74
C ASN A 74 15.08 -10.03 6.15
N ARG A 75 14.52 -10.99 6.89
CA ARG A 75 14.33 -12.36 6.41
C ARG A 75 13.39 -12.40 5.21
N PHE A 76 12.27 -11.68 5.29
CA PHE A 76 11.29 -11.59 4.22
C PHE A 76 11.87 -10.96 2.95
N ALA A 77 12.69 -9.91 3.08
CA ALA A 77 13.33 -9.23 1.95
C ALA A 77 14.21 -10.17 1.11
N ARG A 78 14.93 -11.10 1.76
CA ARG A 78 15.78 -12.08 1.06
C ARG A 78 15.00 -13.09 0.22
N GLU A 79 13.70 -13.24 0.50
CA GLU A 79 12.80 -14.15 -0.20
C GLU A 79 11.88 -13.40 -1.19
N SER A 80 12.06 -12.08 -1.34
CA SER A 80 11.11 -11.18 -2.03
C SER A 80 11.71 -10.51 -3.26
N VAL A 81 10.84 -10.05 -4.15
CA VAL A 81 11.15 -8.92 -5.03
C VAL A 81 11.02 -7.65 -4.20
N VAL A 82 12.11 -6.88 -4.09
CA VAL A 82 12.20 -5.66 -3.29
C VAL A 82 12.32 -4.47 -4.23
N LEU A 83 11.30 -3.59 -4.24
CA LEU A 83 11.34 -2.39 -5.06
C LEU A 83 12.14 -1.28 -4.38
N THR A 84 13.08 -0.69 -5.13
CA THR A 84 13.88 0.44 -4.65
C THR A 84 13.20 1.79 -4.90
N SER A 85 12.13 1.80 -5.69
CA SER A 85 11.53 3.02 -6.26
C SER A 85 9.99 3.02 -6.23
N ALA A 86 9.34 2.28 -5.33
CA ALA A 86 7.90 2.37 -5.15
C ALA A 86 7.49 3.74 -4.57
N GLN A 87 6.40 4.31 -5.10
CA GLN A 87 6.01 5.70 -4.84
C GLN A 87 4.57 5.82 -4.32
N SER A 88 4.39 6.57 -3.25
CA SER A 88 3.09 7.12 -2.88
C SER A 88 2.84 8.41 -3.67
N ASN A 89 1.91 8.39 -4.61
CA ASN A 89 1.64 9.54 -5.49
C ASN A 89 1.04 10.74 -4.77
N CYS A 90 0.31 10.49 -3.70
CA CYS A 90 -0.19 11.49 -2.77
C CYS A 90 0.14 10.98 -1.37
N PRO A 91 1.27 11.42 -0.78
CA PRO A 91 1.76 10.88 0.48
C PRO A 91 0.93 11.36 1.67
N LEU A 92 -0.35 10.99 1.66
CA LEU A 92 -1.37 11.14 2.69
C LEU A 92 -2.18 9.87 2.80
N SER A 93 -2.60 9.49 3.99
CA SER A 93 -3.25 8.21 4.28
C SER A 93 -4.50 7.97 3.43
N SER A 94 -5.53 8.84 3.50
CA SER A 94 -6.79 8.59 2.77
C SER A 94 -6.61 8.59 1.25
N PRO A 95 -5.91 9.56 0.62
CA PRO A 95 -5.69 9.54 -0.83
C PRO A 95 -4.93 8.32 -1.32
N HIS A 96 -3.88 7.89 -0.60
CA HIS A 96 -3.15 6.68 -0.95
C HIS A 96 -4.06 5.45 -0.86
N ARG A 97 -4.80 5.30 0.26
CA ARG A 97 -5.70 4.17 0.50
C ARG A 97 -6.83 4.12 -0.52
N GLY A 98 -7.38 5.27 -0.90
CA GLY A 98 -8.33 5.38 -2.00
C GLY A 98 -7.73 4.89 -3.32
N SER A 99 -6.52 5.34 -3.65
CA SER A 99 -5.80 4.89 -4.86
C SER A 99 -5.48 3.40 -4.84
N LEU A 100 -5.01 2.87 -3.72
CA LEU A 100 -4.72 1.45 -3.52
C LEU A 100 -5.95 0.57 -3.75
N LEU A 101 -7.09 0.97 -3.20
CA LEU A 101 -8.32 0.16 -3.23
C LEU A 101 -9.04 0.21 -4.57
N THR A 102 -8.88 1.29 -5.35
CA THR A 102 -9.62 1.52 -6.60
C THR A 102 -8.77 1.46 -7.86
N GLY A 103 -7.45 1.49 -7.74
CA GLY A 103 -6.55 1.63 -8.90
C GLY A 103 -6.65 2.99 -9.60
N MET A 104 -7.17 4.02 -8.92
CA MET A 104 -7.35 5.36 -9.48
C MET A 104 -6.51 6.40 -8.74
N TYR A 105 -6.13 7.48 -9.42
CA TYR A 105 -5.52 8.64 -8.76
C TYR A 105 -6.50 9.36 -7.83
N PRO A 106 -6.03 10.12 -6.82
CA PRO A 106 -6.86 10.68 -5.76
C PRO A 106 -8.10 11.46 -6.23
N ASN A 107 -7.98 12.26 -7.28
CA ASN A 107 -9.11 13.04 -7.79
C ASN A 107 -10.19 12.16 -8.46
N LYS A 108 -9.80 11.06 -9.08
CA LYS A 108 -10.72 10.10 -9.72
C LYS A 108 -11.30 9.10 -8.73
N SER A 109 -10.49 8.64 -7.78
CA SER A 109 -10.95 7.75 -6.70
C SER A 109 -11.98 8.43 -5.80
N GLY A 110 -11.96 9.77 -5.84
CA GLY A 110 -12.82 10.63 -5.05
C GLY A 110 -12.40 10.79 -3.61
N VAL A 111 -11.20 10.38 -3.26
CA VAL A 111 -10.57 10.60 -1.95
C VAL A 111 -9.35 11.51 -2.12
N PRO A 112 -9.55 12.80 -2.46
CA PRO A 112 -8.47 13.71 -2.81
C PRO A 112 -7.65 14.20 -1.60
N LEU A 113 -8.20 14.07 -0.39
CA LEU A 113 -7.63 14.56 0.87
C LEU A 113 -7.89 13.57 1.99
N ASN A 114 -7.20 13.73 3.13
CA ASN A 114 -7.52 12.97 4.33
C ASN A 114 -8.97 13.19 4.76
N CYS A 115 -9.68 12.10 5.01
CA CYS A 115 -11.09 12.10 5.41
C CYS A 115 -11.25 12.63 6.83
N ASN A 116 -12.13 13.58 7.01
CA ASN A 116 -12.63 14.03 8.30
C ASN A 116 -14.00 14.71 8.13
N SER A 117 -14.68 15.03 9.21
CA SER A 117 -16.03 15.59 9.18
C SER A 117 -16.17 16.98 8.54
N SER A 118 -15.06 17.70 8.30
CA SER A 118 -15.06 19.02 7.65
C SER A 118 -14.71 18.98 6.16
N ARG A 119 -14.32 17.82 5.63
CA ARG A 119 -13.90 17.66 4.23
C ARG A 119 -14.87 16.78 3.48
N PRO A 120 -15.49 17.28 2.42
CA PRO A 120 -16.30 16.45 1.54
C PRO A 120 -15.37 15.43 0.88
N ILE A 121 -15.72 14.17 1.01
CA ILE A 121 -15.12 13.07 0.26
C ILE A 121 -16.12 12.56 -0.74
N SER A 122 -15.64 11.83 -1.71
CA SER A 122 -16.50 11.20 -2.66
C SER A 122 -17.14 9.93 -2.14
N SER A 123 -17.95 9.42 -3.01
CA SER A 123 -18.65 8.14 -2.95
C SER A 123 -17.76 6.90 -3.09
N TRP A 124 -16.50 6.93 -2.65
CA TRP A 124 -15.62 5.74 -2.75
C TRP A 124 -16.33 4.45 -2.30
N LEU A 125 -17.11 4.55 -1.25
CA LEU A 125 -17.81 3.42 -0.66
C LEU A 125 -19.15 3.08 -1.35
N THR A 126 -19.56 3.79 -2.38
CA THR A 126 -20.86 3.60 -3.05
C THR A 126 -20.76 3.29 -4.53
N ASP A 127 -19.80 3.86 -5.25
CA ASP A 127 -19.78 3.82 -6.72
C ASP A 127 -18.60 3.06 -7.35
N PRO A 128 -17.34 3.27 -6.98
CA PRO A 128 -16.26 2.59 -7.66
C PRO A 128 -16.12 1.13 -7.22
N VAL A 129 -15.85 0.27 -8.18
CA VAL A 129 -15.48 -1.11 -7.91
C VAL A 129 -14.10 -1.13 -7.25
N SER A 130 -14.01 -1.71 -6.06
CA SER A 130 -12.76 -1.81 -5.35
C SER A 130 -12.03 -3.13 -5.63
N TRP A 131 -10.78 -3.20 -5.24
CA TRP A 131 -9.98 -4.42 -5.31
C TRP A 131 -10.69 -5.62 -4.65
N SER A 132 -11.24 -5.43 -3.46
CA SER A 132 -11.96 -6.47 -2.72
C SER A 132 -13.27 -6.89 -3.39
N ASP A 133 -13.95 -6.00 -4.13
CA ASP A 133 -15.13 -6.40 -4.91
C ASP A 133 -14.74 -7.39 -6.01
N VAL A 134 -13.66 -7.09 -6.76
CA VAL A 134 -13.16 -7.99 -7.81
C VAL A 134 -12.71 -9.33 -7.23
N MET A 135 -11.96 -9.32 -6.12
CA MET A 135 -11.50 -10.54 -5.45
C MET A 135 -12.69 -11.37 -4.94
N SER A 136 -13.66 -10.75 -4.30
CA SER A 136 -14.86 -11.42 -3.79
C SER A 136 -15.70 -12.04 -4.92
N GLN A 137 -15.93 -11.31 -6.01
CA GLN A 137 -16.62 -11.81 -7.19
C GLN A 137 -15.87 -12.96 -7.86
N ALA A 138 -14.54 -12.98 -7.78
CA ALA A 138 -13.70 -14.07 -8.25
C ALA A 138 -13.66 -15.29 -7.32
N GLY A 139 -14.41 -15.26 -6.20
CA GLY A 139 -14.56 -16.38 -5.27
C GLY A 139 -13.57 -16.38 -4.11
N TYR A 140 -12.87 -15.28 -3.84
CA TYR A 140 -12.03 -15.16 -2.65
C TYR A 140 -12.87 -14.89 -1.40
N ASP A 141 -12.39 -15.40 -0.27
CA ASP A 141 -12.82 -14.95 1.05
C ASP A 141 -11.98 -13.72 1.42
N CYS A 142 -12.63 -12.58 1.71
CA CYS A 142 -11.95 -11.30 1.83
C CYS A 142 -12.00 -10.75 3.25
N GLY A 143 -10.85 -10.47 3.87
CA GLY A 143 -10.73 -9.91 5.20
C GLY A 143 -10.03 -8.55 5.24
N TYR A 144 -10.51 -7.66 6.11
CA TYR A 144 -9.86 -6.38 6.42
C TYR A 144 -9.66 -6.23 7.92
N ILE A 145 -8.43 -5.89 8.34
CA ILE A 145 -8.05 -5.66 9.73
C ILE A 145 -7.33 -4.32 9.85
N GLY A 146 -7.70 -3.50 10.83
CA GLY A 146 -7.01 -2.27 11.19
C GLY A 146 -7.57 -1.00 10.56
N LYS A 147 -6.71 0.00 10.35
CA LYS A 147 -7.07 1.34 9.88
C LYS A 147 -7.53 1.35 8.43
N LEU A 148 -8.73 1.91 8.17
CA LEU A 148 -9.27 2.09 6.83
C LEU A 148 -9.06 3.52 6.28
N HIS A 149 -9.52 4.54 7.00
CA HIS A 149 -9.37 5.98 6.75
C HIS A 149 -9.77 6.46 5.34
N VAL A 150 -10.81 5.89 4.76
CA VAL A 150 -11.41 6.36 3.49
C VAL A 150 -12.90 6.62 3.61
N GLN A 151 -13.40 6.66 4.85
CA GLN A 151 -14.79 6.90 5.20
C GLN A 151 -14.99 8.32 5.70
N PHE A 152 -16.11 8.94 5.32
CA PHE A 152 -16.54 10.21 5.89
C PHE A 152 -17.25 9.99 7.22
N PRO A 153 -16.80 10.61 8.33
CA PRO A 153 -17.49 10.49 9.61
C PRO A 153 -18.89 11.08 9.57
N THR A 154 -19.86 10.36 10.09
CA THR A 154 -21.25 10.81 10.22
C THR A 154 -21.59 11.18 11.66
N LYS A 155 -22.65 11.98 11.87
CA LYS A 155 -23.06 12.38 13.22
C LYS A 155 -23.50 11.20 14.04
N ASN A 156 -23.12 11.20 15.31
CA ASN A 156 -23.39 10.10 16.21
C ASN A 156 -24.88 9.92 16.51
N SER A 157 -25.35 8.70 16.33
CA SER A 157 -26.67 8.23 16.71
C SER A 157 -26.49 7.04 17.65
N PRO A 158 -27.29 6.90 18.70
CA PRO A 158 -27.22 5.74 19.61
C PRO A 158 -27.42 4.40 18.91
N GLN A 159 -28.03 4.39 17.72
CA GLN A 159 -28.28 3.20 16.92
C GLN A 159 -27.13 2.88 15.95
N ASN A 160 -26.23 3.84 15.70
CA ASN A 160 -25.12 3.71 14.75
C ASN A 160 -23.80 3.85 15.49
N PRO A 161 -23.10 2.76 15.80
CA PRO A 161 -21.79 2.84 16.40
C PRO A 161 -20.78 3.51 15.45
N GLY A 162 -19.87 4.32 15.99
CA GLY A 162 -18.82 4.99 15.21
C GLY A 162 -19.20 6.33 14.60
N GLU A 163 -20.44 6.77 14.70
CA GLU A 163 -20.80 8.15 14.41
C GLU A 163 -20.21 9.10 15.46
N TYR A 164 -20.04 10.36 15.12
CA TYR A 164 -19.51 11.37 16.04
C TYR A 164 -20.58 12.29 16.62
N VAL A 165 -20.34 12.77 17.82
CA VAL A 165 -21.06 13.93 18.36
C VAL A 165 -20.43 15.19 17.78
N GLU A 166 -21.25 16.13 17.27
CA GLU A 166 -20.77 17.39 16.71
C GLU A 166 -19.90 18.15 17.72
N THR A 167 -18.68 18.44 17.31
CA THR A 167 -17.68 19.13 18.12
C THR A 167 -17.19 20.39 17.40
N GLN A 168 -16.43 21.25 18.12
CA GLN A 168 -15.79 22.44 17.50
C GLN A 168 -14.59 22.08 16.59
N ARG A 169 -14.11 20.83 16.63
CA ARG A 169 -12.98 20.34 15.84
C ARG A 169 -13.45 19.24 14.89
N PRO A 170 -12.83 19.10 13.72
CA PRO A 170 -13.12 17.99 12.83
C PRO A 170 -12.95 16.65 13.54
N VAL A 171 -13.88 15.75 13.31
CA VAL A 171 -13.81 14.35 13.73
C VAL A 171 -13.18 13.55 12.60
N TRP A 172 -12.25 12.67 12.94
CA TRP A 172 -11.46 11.93 11.98
C TRP A 172 -11.87 10.47 11.84
N ASP A 173 -12.30 9.88 12.96
CA ASP A 173 -12.67 8.47 12.98
C ASP A 173 -14.07 8.24 12.42
N ALA A 174 -14.24 7.06 11.79
CA ALA A 174 -15.51 6.71 11.15
C ALA A 174 -15.80 5.21 11.25
N TYR A 175 -17.04 4.88 11.51
CA TYR A 175 -17.59 3.55 11.34
C TYR A 175 -17.91 3.29 9.86
N THR A 176 -17.68 2.06 9.40
CA THR A 176 -18.01 1.64 8.03
C THR A 176 -19.17 0.64 8.07
N GLU A 177 -20.30 1.04 7.53
CA GLU A 177 -21.49 0.19 7.45
C GLU A 177 -21.23 -1.07 6.61
N PRO A 178 -21.84 -2.22 6.94
CA PRO A 178 -21.60 -3.48 6.23
C PRO A 178 -21.75 -3.39 4.70
N GLN A 179 -22.76 -2.65 4.22
CA GLN A 179 -23.00 -2.44 2.79
C GLN A 179 -21.95 -1.57 2.10
N GLN A 180 -21.08 -0.91 2.87
CA GLN A 180 -20.01 -0.03 2.38
C GLN A 180 -18.62 -0.71 2.44
N ARG A 181 -18.55 -2.01 2.75
CA ARG A 181 -17.29 -2.76 2.96
C ARG A 181 -16.75 -3.41 1.69
N HIS A 182 -17.35 -3.19 0.54
CA HIS A 182 -16.82 -3.60 -0.76
C HIS A 182 -16.29 -5.05 -0.82
N GLY A 183 -17.17 -6.04 -0.58
CA GLY A 183 -16.80 -7.46 -0.70
C GLY A 183 -15.96 -8.01 0.45
N PHE A 184 -15.52 -7.20 1.42
CA PHE A 184 -14.92 -7.72 2.66
C PHE A 184 -15.99 -8.36 3.54
N ASN A 185 -15.84 -9.65 3.81
CA ASN A 185 -16.74 -10.46 4.63
C ASN A 185 -16.20 -10.77 6.03
N TYR A 186 -14.90 -10.63 6.27
CA TYR A 186 -14.31 -10.53 7.60
C TYR A 186 -13.86 -9.10 7.86
N TRP A 187 -14.31 -8.52 8.97
CA TRP A 187 -14.11 -7.12 9.28
C TRP A 187 -13.72 -6.90 10.73
N LEU A 188 -12.59 -6.24 10.96
CA LEU A 188 -12.15 -5.74 12.25
C LEU A 188 -11.42 -4.41 12.03
N SER A 189 -12.13 -3.31 11.97
CA SER A 189 -11.58 -2.06 11.43
C SER A 189 -12.16 -0.82 12.11
N TYR A 190 -11.48 0.30 11.87
CA TYR A 190 -11.86 1.65 12.28
C TYR A 190 -11.46 2.63 11.18
N GLY A 191 -11.89 3.90 11.28
CA GLY A 191 -11.46 4.94 10.34
C GLY A 191 -10.01 5.32 10.55
N THR A 192 -9.75 6.22 11.48
CA THR A 192 -8.41 6.58 11.98
C THR A 192 -8.47 7.02 13.43
N PHE A 193 -7.62 6.44 14.26
CA PHE A 193 -7.60 6.69 15.70
C PHE A 193 -6.18 6.51 16.24
N ASP A 194 -5.67 7.53 16.93
CA ASP A 194 -4.24 7.65 17.27
C ASP A 194 -3.92 7.26 18.73
N GLU A 195 -4.71 6.39 19.33
CA GLU A 195 -4.47 5.80 20.66
C GLU A 195 -3.87 4.40 20.49
N HIS A 196 -2.56 4.32 20.28
CA HIS A 196 -1.89 3.08 19.84
C HIS A 196 -1.96 1.91 20.83
N LYS A 197 -2.08 2.18 22.16
CA LYS A 197 -2.24 1.15 23.20
C LYS A 197 -3.67 0.98 23.74
N ASN A 198 -4.57 1.86 23.32
CA ASN A 198 -5.98 1.78 23.63
C ASN A 198 -6.80 2.00 22.34
N PRO A 199 -6.53 1.22 21.29
CA PRO A 199 -7.26 1.33 20.03
C PRO A 199 -8.70 0.83 20.23
N HIS A 200 -9.55 1.10 19.24
CA HIS A 200 -10.84 0.45 19.13
C HIS A 200 -11.05 -0.08 17.72
N TYR A 201 -11.97 -1.03 17.61
CA TYR A 201 -12.34 -1.66 16.33
C TYR A 201 -13.83 -1.97 16.34
N TRP A 202 -14.42 -2.00 15.16
CA TRP A 202 -15.75 -2.57 14.95
C TRP A 202 -15.61 -3.87 14.16
N ASP A 203 -16.33 -4.91 14.62
CA ASP A 203 -16.34 -6.21 13.99
C ASP A 203 -17.40 -6.32 12.87
N ASN A 204 -17.59 -7.53 12.34
CA ASN A 204 -18.58 -7.83 11.32
C ASN A 204 -19.99 -7.41 11.70
N ASN A 205 -20.34 -7.53 12.98
CA ASN A 205 -21.68 -7.30 13.52
C ASN A 205 -21.88 -5.84 13.99
N GLY A 206 -20.86 -5.00 13.88
CA GLY A 206 -20.86 -3.63 14.39
C GLY A 206 -20.60 -3.53 15.90
N ASN A 207 -20.17 -4.62 16.54
CA ASN A 207 -19.76 -4.55 17.94
C ASN A 207 -18.42 -3.83 18.04
N ARG A 208 -18.31 -2.92 19.01
CA ARG A 208 -17.08 -2.23 19.31
C ARG A 208 -16.23 -3.05 20.27
N HIS A 209 -14.96 -3.16 19.96
CA HIS A 209 -13.91 -3.76 20.78
C HIS A 209 -12.91 -2.69 21.17
N ASP A 210 -12.60 -2.58 22.45
CA ASP A 210 -11.64 -1.62 23.03
C ASP A 210 -10.49 -2.39 23.72
N PRO A 211 -9.55 -2.99 22.97
CA PRO A 211 -8.44 -3.72 23.57
C PRO A 211 -7.46 -2.76 24.24
N HIS A 212 -6.92 -3.17 25.39
CA HIS A 212 -5.81 -2.48 26.06
C HIS A 212 -4.50 -3.14 25.68
N GLU A 213 -4.22 -3.11 24.37
CA GLU A 213 -3.05 -3.72 23.77
C GLU A 213 -2.54 -2.85 22.62
N TRP A 214 -1.24 -2.88 22.35
CA TRP A 214 -0.67 -2.14 21.23
C TRP A 214 -1.23 -2.65 19.90
N SER A 215 -1.78 -1.73 19.10
CA SER A 215 -2.65 -2.05 17.96
C SER A 215 -2.04 -3.01 16.94
N PRO A 216 -0.76 -2.93 16.52
CA PRO A 216 -0.21 -3.90 15.57
C PRO A 216 -0.15 -5.33 16.10
N ILE A 217 0.08 -5.53 17.40
CA ILE A 217 0.07 -6.87 18.00
C ILE A 217 -1.35 -7.43 18.06
N TYR A 218 -2.34 -6.61 18.43
CA TYR A 218 -3.73 -7.00 18.40
C TYR A 218 -4.19 -7.37 16.99
N GLU A 219 -3.88 -6.53 16.01
CA GLU A 219 -4.20 -6.75 14.59
C GLU A 219 -3.53 -8.01 14.05
N ALA A 220 -2.25 -8.24 14.39
CA ALA A 220 -1.53 -9.46 14.01
C ALA A 220 -2.16 -10.73 14.62
N LYS A 221 -2.60 -10.70 15.88
CA LYS A 221 -3.30 -11.84 16.51
C LYS A 221 -4.58 -12.21 15.77
N HIS A 222 -5.34 -11.22 15.31
CA HIS A 222 -6.55 -11.45 14.51
C HIS A 222 -6.21 -11.95 13.10
N ALA A 223 -5.15 -11.42 12.48
CA ALA A 223 -4.65 -11.94 11.21
C ALA A 223 -4.18 -13.41 11.34
N VAL A 224 -3.48 -13.75 12.42
CA VAL A 224 -3.09 -15.14 12.76
C VAL A 224 -4.32 -16.04 12.92
N SER A 225 -5.35 -15.60 13.66
CA SER A 225 -6.60 -16.35 13.83
C SER A 225 -7.28 -16.60 12.48
N TYR A 226 -7.41 -15.57 11.65
CA TYR A 226 -7.99 -15.66 10.31
C TYR A 226 -7.21 -16.62 9.40
N ILE A 227 -5.87 -16.52 9.35
CA ILE A 227 -5.01 -17.39 8.53
C ILE A 227 -5.15 -18.85 8.98
N LEU A 228 -5.06 -19.11 10.27
CA LEU A 228 -5.22 -20.45 10.86
C LEU A 228 -6.69 -20.91 10.91
N ASN A 229 -7.63 -20.03 10.60
CA ASN A 229 -9.07 -20.27 10.65
C ASN A 229 -9.55 -20.87 11.99
N ARG A 230 -9.03 -20.34 13.09
CA ARG A 230 -9.21 -20.90 14.45
C ARG A 230 -10.66 -20.96 14.89
N ASN A 231 -11.44 -19.95 14.51
CA ASN A 231 -12.83 -19.81 14.90
C ASN A 231 -13.79 -19.94 13.69
N GLY A 232 -13.33 -20.45 12.56
CA GLY A 232 -14.12 -20.51 11.35
C GLY A 232 -14.39 -19.14 10.72
N GLU A 233 -13.40 -18.22 10.82
CA GLU A 233 -13.53 -16.85 10.33
C GLU A 233 -13.66 -16.78 8.81
N ARG A 234 -13.20 -17.81 8.09
CA ARG A 234 -13.23 -17.87 6.63
C ARG A 234 -13.65 -19.25 6.11
N ASP A 235 -14.10 -19.29 4.88
CA ASP A 235 -14.34 -20.53 4.13
C ASP A 235 -13.00 -21.14 3.67
N SER A 236 -12.57 -22.21 4.34
CA SER A 236 -11.30 -22.89 4.04
C SER A 236 -11.23 -23.55 2.67
N SER A 237 -12.36 -23.69 1.96
CA SER A 237 -12.40 -24.22 0.59
C SER A 237 -12.06 -23.19 -0.48
N LYS A 238 -11.98 -21.90 -0.09
CA LYS A 238 -11.69 -20.78 -0.98
C LYS A 238 -10.28 -20.23 -0.75
N PRO A 239 -9.65 -19.64 -1.76
CA PRO A 239 -8.52 -18.77 -1.53
C PRO A 239 -8.97 -17.52 -0.75
N PHE A 240 -8.07 -16.90 -0.02
CA PHE A 240 -8.41 -15.69 0.73
C PHE A 240 -7.56 -14.48 0.32
N PHE A 241 -8.15 -13.31 0.50
CA PHE A 241 -7.51 -12.01 0.40
C PHE A 241 -7.62 -11.28 1.73
N LEU A 242 -6.50 -11.11 2.43
CA LEU A 242 -6.43 -10.44 3.72
C LEU A 242 -5.62 -9.15 3.62
N MET A 243 -6.24 -8.02 3.95
CA MET A 243 -5.56 -6.73 4.11
C MET A 243 -5.40 -6.41 5.60
N VAL A 244 -4.18 -5.99 6.00
CA VAL A 244 -3.87 -5.57 7.37
C VAL A 244 -3.25 -4.18 7.33
N GLY A 245 -4.03 -3.18 7.71
CA GLY A 245 -3.64 -1.77 7.72
C GLY A 245 -3.29 -1.30 9.13
N MET A 246 -2.02 -1.42 9.54
CA MET A 246 -1.57 -1.03 10.87
C MET A 246 -1.46 0.50 10.97
N ASN A 247 -1.91 1.12 12.10
CA ASN A 247 -1.73 2.55 12.28
C ASN A 247 -0.27 2.92 12.63
N PRO A 248 0.42 2.31 13.62
CA PRO A 248 1.85 2.55 13.81
C PRO A 248 2.68 2.13 12.57
N PRO A 249 3.78 2.87 12.29
CA PRO A 249 4.42 3.91 13.09
C PRO A 249 3.88 5.34 12.89
N HIS A 250 2.64 5.54 12.40
CA HIS A 250 2.00 6.86 12.35
C HIS A 250 2.07 7.56 13.73
N SER A 251 2.11 8.89 13.71
CA SER A 251 2.04 9.68 14.94
C SER A 251 0.74 9.38 15.74
N PRO A 252 0.77 9.52 17.09
CA PRO A 252 1.86 10.02 17.91
C PRO A 252 3.00 9.01 18.08
N TYR A 253 4.20 9.53 18.26
CA TYR A 253 5.41 8.81 18.65
C TYR A 253 6.19 9.68 19.64
N ARG A 254 5.61 9.94 20.83
CA ARG A 254 6.08 10.91 21.81
C ARG A 254 6.41 10.29 23.16
N SER A 255 5.89 9.12 23.43
CA SER A 255 5.98 8.48 24.74
C SER A 255 5.85 6.96 24.66
N LEU A 256 6.01 6.28 25.77
CA LEU A 256 5.78 4.83 25.89
C LEU A 256 4.30 4.42 25.72
N THR A 257 3.38 5.37 25.58
CA THR A 257 1.99 5.05 25.20
C THR A 257 1.88 4.72 23.72
N ASP A 258 2.89 5.06 22.92
CA ASP A 258 2.82 5.01 21.47
C ASP A 258 3.57 3.79 20.87
N CYS A 259 4.41 3.12 21.67
CA CYS A 259 5.20 1.96 21.25
C CYS A 259 5.37 0.96 22.39
N MET A 260 5.95 -0.19 22.09
CA MET A 260 6.31 -1.18 23.10
C MET A 260 7.59 -0.78 23.81
N GLU A 261 7.64 -0.96 25.15
CA GLU A 261 8.78 -0.56 25.96
C GLU A 261 10.04 -1.36 25.65
N GLU A 262 9.91 -2.65 25.38
CA GLU A 262 11.04 -3.48 24.96
C GLU A 262 11.67 -3.00 23.67
N ASP A 263 10.88 -2.51 22.70
CA ASP A 263 11.39 -1.96 21.45
C ASP A 263 12.03 -0.59 21.66
N TYR A 264 11.42 0.25 22.50
CA TYR A 264 12.00 1.55 22.87
C TYR A 264 13.38 1.41 23.52
N ASN A 265 13.57 0.41 24.36
CA ASN A 265 14.83 0.18 25.07
C ASN A 265 16.02 -0.10 24.14
N LEU A 266 15.78 -0.53 22.90
CA LEU A 266 16.83 -0.67 21.87
C LEU A 266 17.44 0.68 21.48
N TYR A 267 16.68 1.76 21.60
CA TYR A 267 17.04 3.10 21.12
C TYR A 267 17.22 4.13 22.24
N ALA A 268 16.73 3.83 23.45
CA ALA A 268 16.61 4.77 24.56
C ALA A 268 17.93 5.48 24.95
N LYS A 269 19.05 4.75 24.89
CA LYS A 269 20.37 5.25 25.30
C LYS A 269 21.26 5.68 24.13
N GLN A 270 20.82 5.48 22.88
CA GLN A 270 21.63 5.86 21.73
C GLN A 270 21.65 7.38 21.55
N PRO A 271 22.78 8.01 21.24
CA PRO A 271 22.83 9.44 20.92
C PRO A 271 22.03 9.77 19.67
N LEU A 272 21.47 10.98 19.59
CA LEU A 272 20.67 11.39 18.42
C LEU A 272 21.43 11.38 17.10
N ASP A 273 22.73 11.62 17.12
CA ASP A 273 23.57 11.56 15.91
C ASP A 273 23.80 10.15 15.39
N GLN A 274 23.59 9.12 16.24
CA GLN A 274 23.56 7.71 15.84
C GLN A 274 22.17 7.22 15.41
N LEU A 275 21.11 7.98 15.71
CA LEU A 275 19.75 7.67 15.30
C LEU A 275 19.36 8.46 14.04
N LEU A 276 19.55 9.77 14.05
CA LEU A 276 19.29 10.65 12.92
C LEU A 276 20.56 10.75 12.03
N VAL A 277 20.90 9.63 11.40
CA VAL A 277 22.17 9.48 10.65
C VAL A 277 22.14 10.11 9.25
N ARG A 278 20.95 10.37 8.72
CA ARG A 278 20.80 10.92 7.36
C ARG A 278 21.31 12.35 7.28
N LYS A 279 21.99 12.70 6.17
CA LYS A 279 22.64 14.02 6.01
C LYS A 279 21.67 15.20 6.00
N ASN A 280 20.40 14.98 5.63
CA ASN A 280 19.35 15.99 5.62
C ASN A 280 18.54 16.04 6.92
N ALA A 281 18.89 15.26 7.93
CA ALA A 281 18.20 15.26 9.22
C ALA A 281 18.73 16.39 10.11
N ASN A 282 17.82 17.24 10.59
CA ASN A 282 18.11 18.29 11.57
C ASN A 282 17.85 17.79 13.00
N ARG A 283 18.91 17.56 13.75
CA ARG A 283 18.88 17.05 15.13
C ARG A 283 18.45 18.11 16.17
N GLU A 284 18.41 19.38 15.78
CA GLU A 284 18.00 20.49 16.65
C GLU A 284 16.49 20.74 16.61
N MET A 285 15.76 20.04 15.75
CA MET A 285 14.30 20.16 15.71
C MET A 285 13.69 19.69 17.03
N ARG A 286 12.67 20.39 17.49
CA ARG A 286 11.94 20.07 18.73
C ARG A 286 11.45 18.60 18.77
N LYS A 287 11.12 18.04 17.62
CA LYS A 287 10.65 16.64 17.48
C LYS A 287 11.77 15.61 17.38
N ALA A 288 13.06 16.00 17.42
CA ALA A 288 14.16 15.06 17.18
C ALA A 288 14.18 13.85 18.13
N GLU A 289 13.88 14.07 19.42
CA GLU A 289 13.77 12.98 20.41
C GLU A 289 12.67 11.94 20.08
N SER A 290 11.67 12.32 19.28
CA SER A 290 10.59 11.43 18.86
C SER A 290 11.08 10.28 17.97
N VAL A 291 12.28 10.39 17.38
CA VAL A 291 12.87 9.33 16.55
C VAL A 291 12.97 7.98 17.29
N ARG A 292 13.19 8.00 18.61
CA ARG A 292 13.30 6.77 19.43
C ARG A 292 11.99 6.01 19.46
N TYR A 293 10.88 6.71 19.63
CA TYR A 293 9.54 6.13 19.65
C TYR A 293 9.10 5.69 18.26
N TYR A 294 9.47 6.46 17.23
CA TYR A 294 9.19 6.08 15.84
C TYR A 294 9.95 4.78 15.47
N PHE A 295 11.25 4.68 15.77
CA PHE A 295 12.02 3.46 15.51
C PHE A 295 11.54 2.26 16.34
N ALA A 296 11.14 2.50 17.59
CA ALA A 296 10.52 1.48 18.41
C ALA A 296 9.21 0.95 17.77
N SER A 297 8.38 1.86 17.25
CA SER A 297 7.15 1.47 16.55
C SER A 297 7.45 0.68 15.26
N VAL A 298 8.48 1.07 14.50
CA VAL A 298 8.94 0.30 13.33
C VAL A 298 9.36 -1.13 13.72
N THR A 299 10.14 -1.27 14.80
CA THR A 299 10.56 -2.58 15.32
C THR A 299 9.37 -3.42 15.80
N GLY A 300 8.40 -2.81 16.46
CA GLY A 300 7.20 -3.51 16.88
C GLY A 300 6.32 -3.98 15.72
N VAL A 301 6.21 -3.16 14.65
CA VAL A 301 5.53 -3.54 13.40
C VAL A 301 6.24 -4.72 12.72
N ASP A 302 7.58 -4.73 12.71
CA ASP A 302 8.35 -5.88 12.24
C ASP A 302 7.98 -7.18 12.99
N ARG A 303 7.84 -7.10 14.32
CA ARG A 303 7.42 -8.24 15.15
C ARG A 303 6.01 -8.70 14.79
N ALA A 304 5.06 -7.78 14.66
CA ALA A 304 3.69 -8.08 14.26
C ALA A 304 3.63 -8.75 12.88
N PHE A 305 4.41 -8.25 11.93
CA PHE A 305 4.55 -8.89 10.61
C PHE A 305 5.15 -10.30 10.71
N GLY A 306 6.15 -10.49 11.57
CA GLY A 306 6.74 -11.80 11.86
C GLY A 306 5.69 -12.83 12.28
N MET A 307 4.74 -12.45 13.17
CA MET A 307 3.64 -13.32 13.60
C MET A 307 2.76 -13.76 12.43
N ILE A 308 2.47 -12.86 11.48
CA ILE A 308 1.67 -13.18 10.28
C ILE A 308 2.42 -14.18 9.38
N LEU A 309 3.73 -13.98 9.18
CA LEU A 309 4.55 -14.91 8.39
C LEU A 309 4.64 -16.30 9.03
N ASP A 310 4.74 -16.36 10.37
CA ASP A 310 4.77 -17.61 11.12
C ASP A 310 3.44 -18.37 11.00
N ALA A 311 2.31 -17.67 11.06
CA ALA A 311 0.99 -18.26 10.87
C ALA A 311 0.80 -18.90 9.48
N LEU A 312 1.31 -18.26 8.42
CA LEU A 312 1.28 -18.84 7.07
C LEU A 312 2.07 -20.13 6.99
N ARG A 313 3.24 -20.20 7.65
CA ARG A 313 4.06 -21.42 7.73
C ARG A 313 3.37 -22.52 8.55
N GLU A 314 2.82 -22.14 9.73
CA GLU A 314 2.06 -23.06 10.60
C GLU A 314 0.86 -23.67 9.87
N ALA A 315 0.14 -22.88 9.10
CA ALA A 315 -1.01 -23.32 8.31
C ALA A 315 -0.63 -24.15 7.06
N GLY A 316 0.65 -24.22 6.68
CA GLY A 316 1.09 -24.85 5.43
C GLY A 316 0.64 -24.08 4.17
N LEU A 317 0.33 -22.79 4.29
CA LEU A 317 -0.18 -21.94 3.21
C LEU A 317 0.88 -21.06 2.55
N ASP A 318 2.09 -21.03 3.12
CA ASP A 318 3.15 -20.08 2.76
C ASP A 318 3.60 -20.19 1.29
N ASP A 319 3.59 -21.40 0.72
CA ASP A 319 4.01 -21.65 -0.67
C ASP A 319 2.97 -21.19 -1.70
N ASN A 320 1.68 -21.19 -1.35
CA ASN A 320 0.60 -20.72 -2.22
C ASN A 320 -0.02 -19.41 -1.73
N THR A 321 0.80 -18.51 -1.20
CA THR A 321 0.35 -17.18 -0.74
C THR A 321 1.27 -16.10 -1.30
N ILE A 322 0.66 -15.11 -1.97
CA ILE A 322 1.34 -13.85 -2.28
C ILE A 322 1.32 -13.00 -1.01
N VAL A 323 2.49 -12.65 -0.51
CA VAL A 323 2.64 -11.78 0.65
C VAL A 323 3.26 -10.46 0.22
N VAL A 324 2.61 -9.35 0.57
CA VAL A 324 3.13 -8.00 0.35
C VAL A 324 3.34 -7.31 1.68
N PHE A 325 4.49 -6.64 1.83
CA PHE A 325 4.76 -5.68 2.89
C PHE A 325 5.10 -4.34 2.26
N THR A 326 4.34 -3.29 2.61
CA THR A 326 4.53 -1.94 2.07
C THR A 326 4.13 -0.88 3.10
N SER A 327 3.91 0.37 2.67
CA SER A 327 3.33 1.46 3.47
C SER A 327 2.49 2.36 2.57
N ASP A 328 1.57 3.14 3.16
CA ASP A 328 0.77 4.11 2.42
C ASP A 328 1.57 5.37 2.05
N HIS A 329 2.47 5.83 2.88
CA HIS A 329 3.44 6.91 2.62
C HIS A 329 4.58 6.84 3.63
N GLY A 330 5.60 7.65 3.39
CA GLY A 330 6.75 7.75 4.29
C GLY A 330 6.58 8.79 5.41
N GLU A 331 7.71 9.13 6.03
CA GLU A 331 7.86 10.05 7.16
C GLU A 331 9.14 10.86 6.99
N THR A 332 9.07 12.18 7.10
CA THR A 332 10.26 13.05 7.00
C THR A 332 11.22 12.88 8.17
N MET A 333 10.74 12.62 9.37
CA MET A 333 11.51 12.41 10.59
C MET A 333 12.73 13.33 10.68
N CYS A 334 12.48 14.62 10.88
CA CYS A 334 13.48 15.67 10.93
C CYS A 334 14.28 15.92 9.63
N SER A 335 14.00 15.23 8.54
CA SER A 335 14.62 15.51 7.24
C SER A 335 14.04 16.80 6.65
N GLN A 336 14.80 17.46 5.77
CA GLN A 336 14.38 18.64 5.01
C GLN A 336 14.04 19.87 5.88
N ASN A 337 14.39 19.87 7.15
CA ASN A 337 14.06 20.95 8.09
C ASN A 337 12.57 21.34 8.06
N THR A 338 11.70 20.37 7.90
CA THR A 338 10.24 20.56 7.85
C THR A 338 9.55 19.92 9.04
N ASP A 339 8.52 20.61 9.57
CA ASP A 339 7.63 20.04 10.58
C ASP A 339 6.54 19.14 9.98
N ASP A 340 6.27 19.28 8.68
CA ASP A 340 5.33 18.40 7.98
C ASP A 340 5.93 16.98 7.87
N PRO A 341 5.32 15.97 8.48
CA PRO A 341 5.85 14.61 8.46
C PRO A 341 5.73 13.94 7.10
N LYS A 342 4.86 14.43 6.24
CA LYS A 342 4.46 13.81 4.97
C LYS A 342 3.94 14.90 4.02
N ASN A 343 3.14 14.52 3.01
CA ASN A 343 2.50 15.46 2.08
C ASN A 343 3.49 16.36 1.32
N SER A 344 4.63 15.80 0.94
CA SER A 344 5.70 16.50 0.25
C SER A 344 6.31 15.66 -0.87
N PRO A 345 6.99 16.27 -1.86
CA PRO A 345 7.64 15.54 -2.94
C PRO A 345 8.98 14.91 -2.54
N TYR A 346 9.39 15.10 -1.29
CA TYR A 346 10.65 14.54 -0.81
C TYR A 346 10.63 13.02 -0.78
N SER A 347 11.79 12.43 -1.02
CA SER A 347 11.93 10.97 -1.04
C SER A 347 11.53 10.31 0.27
N GLU A 348 11.69 10.99 1.40
CA GLU A 348 11.25 10.49 2.71
C GLU A 348 9.73 10.35 2.82
N SER A 349 8.96 11.13 2.07
CA SER A 349 7.50 11.09 2.06
C SER A 349 6.96 10.19 0.96
N MET A 350 7.53 10.27 -0.26
CA MET A 350 7.03 9.57 -1.43
C MET A 350 7.50 8.13 -1.54
N ASN A 351 8.78 7.84 -1.22
CA ASN A 351 9.28 6.49 -1.34
C ASN A 351 8.76 5.62 -0.19
N VAL A 352 8.10 4.54 -0.56
CA VAL A 352 7.60 3.54 0.38
C VAL A 352 8.33 2.21 0.22
N PRO A 353 8.50 1.41 1.28
CA PRO A 353 8.94 0.04 1.11
C PRO A 353 7.90 -0.72 0.26
N PHE A 354 8.35 -1.59 -0.62
CA PHE A 354 7.47 -2.51 -1.33
C PHE A 354 8.21 -3.82 -1.55
N LEU A 355 7.84 -4.80 -0.77
CA LEU A 355 8.38 -6.14 -0.80
C LEU A 355 7.26 -7.12 -1.14
N ILE A 356 7.47 -7.97 -2.12
CA ILE A 356 6.48 -8.97 -2.53
C ILE A 356 7.13 -10.34 -2.70
N ARG A 357 6.52 -11.35 -2.10
CA ARG A 357 6.94 -12.73 -2.20
C ARG A 357 5.80 -13.60 -2.72
N TYR A 358 6.11 -14.43 -3.69
CA TYR A 358 5.28 -15.55 -4.12
C TYR A 358 6.22 -16.69 -4.45
N LYS A 359 6.35 -17.65 -3.54
CA LYS A 359 7.33 -18.73 -3.61
C LYS A 359 7.15 -19.57 -4.86
N GLY A 360 8.25 -19.90 -5.51
CA GLY A 360 8.24 -20.66 -6.76
C GLY A 360 7.76 -19.90 -8.00
N HIS A 361 7.22 -18.68 -7.85
CA HIS A 361 6.70 -17.86 -8.96
C HIS A 361 7.48 -16.55 -9.14
N LEU A 362 7.88 -15.88 -8.06
CA LEU A 362 8.68 -14.66 -8.11
C LEU A 362 10.11 -14.98 -7.67
N THR A 363 11.09 -14.68 -8.52
CA THR A 363 12.51 -14.80 -8.17
C THR A 363 12.93 -13.62 -7.30
N PRO A 364 13.49 -13.86 -6.09
CA PRO A 364 13.97 -12.80 -5.21
C PRO A 364 15.01 -11.93 -5.89
N ARG A 365 14.84 -10.61 -5.81
CA ARG A 365 15.74 -9.60 -6.39
C ARG A 365 15.42 -8.21 -5.89
N THR A 366 16.33 -7.28 -6.06
CA THR A 366 16.00 -5.85 -6.06
C THR A 366 15.54 -5.44 -7.46
N ASP A 367 14.58 -4.51 -7.54
CA ASP A 367 14.06 -4.00 -8.80
C ASP A 367 13.77 -2.50 -8.66
N ASN A 368 14.06 -1.72 -9.70
CA ASN A 368 13.88 -0.28 -9.70
C ASN A 368 12.56 0.19 -10.33
N LEU A 369 11.57 -0.69 -10.43
CA LEU A 369 10.25 -0.34 -10.94
C LEU A 369 9.65 0.86 -10.16
N LEU A 370 9.26 1.92 -10.88
CA LEU A 370 8.56 3.08 -10.31
C LEU A 370 7.06 2.74 -10.13
N LEU A 371 6.77 1.75 -9.29
CA LEU A 371 5.40 1.35 -8.99
C LEU A 371 4.70 2.47 -8.23
N SER A 372 3.56 2.91 -8.75
CA SER A 372 2.74 3.98 -8.17
C SER A 372 1.54 3.41 -7.41
N SER A 373 0.98 4.17 -6.47
CA SER A 373 -0.17 3.71 -5.67
C SER A 373 -1.33 3.14 -6.51
N PRO A 374 -1.77 3.79 -7.63
CA PRO A 374 -2.84 3.25 -8.46
C PRO A 374 -2.49 1.96 -9.21
N ASP A 375 -1.18 1.67 -9.41
CA ASP A 375 -0.73 0.48 -10.16
C ASP A 375 -0.81 -0.81 -9.32
N ILE A 376 -0.94 -0.67 -8.00
CA ILE A 376 -0.87 -1.81 -7.07
C ILE A 376 -2.06 -2.76 -7.32
N MET A 377 -3.28 -2.24 -7.30
CA MET A 377 -4.49 -3.06 -7.50
C MET A 377 -4.46 -3.84 -8.82
N PRO A 378 -4.29 -3.24 -10.01
CA PRO A 378 -4.28 -3.98 -11.26
C PRO A 378 -3.10 -4.97 -11.34
N THR A 379 -1.92 -4.61 -10.81
CA THR A 379 -0.77 -5.52 -10.75
C THR A 379 -1.06 -6.76 -9.89
N MET A 380 -1.68 -6.57 -8.74
CA MET A 380 -2.05 -7.69 -7.86
C MET A 380 -3.14 -8.56 -8.47
N LEU A 381 -4.13 -7.96 -9.14
CA LEU A 381 -5.14 -8.71 -9.90
C LEU A 381 -4.49 -9.53 -11.02
N GLY A 382 -3.52 -8.96 -11.74
CA GLY A 382 -2.74 -9.67 -12.74
C GLY A 382 -1.97 -10.86 -12.16
N LEU A 383 -1.30 -10.69 -11.01
CA LEU A 383 -0.54 -11.77 -10.34
C LEU A 383 -1.43 -12.96 -9.88
N VAL A 384 -2.68 -12.71 -9.57
CA VAL A 384 -3.64 -13.78 -9.22
C VAL A 384 -4.44 -14.30 -10.43
N GLY A 385 -4.10 -13.87 -11.66
CA GLY A 385 -4.72 -14.33 -12.91
C GLY A 385 -6.10 -13.73 -13.18
N LEU A 386 -6.35 -12.49 -12.73
CA LEU A 386 -7.61 -11.75 -12.91
C LEU A 386 -7.46 -10.53 -13.84
N HIS A 387 -6.54 -10.57 -14.82
CA HIS A 387 -6.30 -9.48 -15.78
C HIS A 387 -7.58 -8.97 -16.44
N ASP A 388 -8.43 -9.88 -16.90
CA ASP A 388 -9.67 -9.56 -17.63
C ASP A 388 -10.76 -8.98 -16.73
N GLN A 389 -10.55 -8.97 -15.41
CA GLN A 389 -11.48 -8.45 -14.42
C GLN A 389 -11.04 -7.09 -13.84
N ILE A 390 -9.92 -6.56 -14.32
CA ILE A 390 -9.50 -5.20 -13.93
C ILE A 390 -10.56 -4.21 -14.42
N PRO A 391 -11.15 -3.40 -13.52
CA PRO A 391 -12.19 -2.44 -13.90
C PRO A 391 -11.70 -1.44 -14.94
N SER A 392 -12.50 -1.17 -15.96
CA SER A 392 -12.15 -0.25 -17.06
C SER A 392 -11.93 1.20 -16.61
N VAL A 393 -12.41 1.57 -15.42
CA VAL A 393 -12.19 2.90 -14.81
C VAL A 393 -10.85 3.03 -14.12
N THR A 394 -10.10 1.92 -13.96
CA THR A 394 -8.76 1.89 -13.36
C THR A 394 -7.80 2.75 -14.20
N GLN A 395 -7.04 3.62 -13.53
CA GLN A 395 -6.04 4.48 -14.16
C GLN A 395 -4.61 3.93 -14.00
N GLY A 396 -4.41 3.05 -13.02
CA GLY A 396 -3.14 2.34 -12.81
C GLY A 396 -2.90 1.27 -13.87
N VAL A 397 -1.66 0.85 -13.98
CA VAL A 397 -1.19 -0.13 -14.97
C VAL A 397 -0.87 -1.46 -14.30
N ASP A 398 -1.23 -2.56 -14.96
CA ASP A 398 -0.86 -3.91 -14.54
C ASP A 398 0.61 -4.20 -14.92
N TYR A 399 1.48 -4.27 -13.94
CA TYR A 399 2.89 -4.63 -14.08
C TYR A 399 3.19 -6.08 -13.66
N SER A 400 2.18 -6.93 -13.50
CA SER A 400 2.36 -8.33 -13.05
C SER A 400 3.37 -9.10 -13.92
N SER A 401 3.38 -8.85 -15.24
CA SER A 401 4.32 -9.47 -16.16
C SER A 401 5.79 -9.12 -15.84
N LEU A 402 6.08 -7.90 -15.33
CA LEU A 402 7.42 -7.49 -14.93
C LEU A 402 7.85 -8.10 -13.58
N PHE A 403 6.90 -8.40 -12.71
CA PHE A 403 7.18 -9.14 -11.48
C PHE A 403 7.53 -10.60 -11.79
N LEU A 404 6.80 -11.24 -12.68
CA LEU A 404 7.02 -12.63 -13.12
C LEU A 404 8.30 -12.77 -13.94
N ASP A 405 8.53 -11.86 -14.87
CA ASP A 405 9.73 -11.78 -15.70
C ASP A 405 10.18 -10.32 -15.85
N PRO A 406 11.30 -9.90 -15.20
CA PRO A 406 11.78 -8.51 -15.26
C PRO A 406 12.23 -8.10 -16.67
N THR A 407 12.38 -9.04 -17.60
CA THR A 407 12.75 -8.79 -19.01
C THR A 407 11.54 -8.73 -19.95
N SER A 408 10.34 -8.96 -19.42
CA SER A 408 9.08 -8.93 -20.16
C SER A 408 8.93 -7.62 -20.97
N LYS A 409 8.38 -7.75 -22.17
CA LYS A 409 8.03 -6.64 -23.06
C LYS A 409 6.51 -6.45 -23.21
N THR A 410 5.73 -7.13 -22.40
CA THR A 410 4.27 -7.06 -22.44
C THR A 410 3.76 -5.67 -22.03
N VAL A 411 4.48 -5.01 -21.11
CA VAL A 411 4.19 -3.64 -20.65
C VAL A 411 5.49 -2.85 -20.59
N GLU A 412 5.43 -1.55 -20.91
CA GLU A 412 6.58 -0.66 -20.75
C GLU A 412 6.82 -0.34 -19.27
N ARG A 413 8.09 -0.35 -18.85
CA ARG A 413 8.45 0.11 -17.51
C ARG A 413 8.15 1.61 -17.38
N PRO A 414 7.49 2.03 -16.29
CA PRO A 414 7.24 3.45 -16.06
C PRO A 414 8.57 4.18 -15.85
N ASP A 415 8.74 5.28 -16.53
CA ASP A 415 9.93 6.11 -16.46
C ASP A 415 9.71 7.34 -15.53
N ALA A 416 8.50 7.49 -15.00
CA ALA A 416 8.12 8.53 -14.03
C ALA A 416 6.90 8.12 -13.21
N ALA A 417 6.83 8.67 -11.99
CA ALA A 417 5.65 8.66 -11.12
C ALA A 417 5.22 10.10 -10.82
N LEU A 418 3.91 10.32 -10.67
CA LEU A 418 3.37 11.63 -10.31
C LEU A 418 3.49 11.89 -8.80
N TYR A 419 3.67 13.15 -8.44
CA TYR A 419 3.38 13.69 -7.13
C TYR A 419 2.13 14.57 -7.21
N ILE A 420 1.16 14.33 -6.34
CA ILE A 420 -0.10 15.06 -6.28
C ILE A 420 -0.30 15.56 -4.86
N GLN A 421 -0.47 16.87 -4.73
CA GLN A 421 -0.96 17.52 -3.51
C GLN A 421 -2.15 18.40 -3.88
N ASN A 422 -3.30 18.13 -3.29
CA ASN A 422 -4.50 18.91 -3.56
C ASN A 422 -4.60 20.09 -2.59
N MET A 423 -5.12 21.20 -3.12
CA MET A 423 -5.36 22.41 -2.34
C MET A 423 -6.58 22.20 -1.47
N ASP A 424 -6.41 22.33 -0.17
CA ASP A 424 -7.52 22.44 0.78
C ASP A 424 -6.98 22.91 2.14
N GLY A 425 -7.87 22.98 3.11
CA GLY A 425 -7.59 23.17 4.52
C GLY A 425 -8.76 22.70 5.35
N ASP A 426 -8.49 22.38 6.59
CA ASP A 426 -9.54 22.16 7.57
C ASP A 426 -10.35 23.43 7.73
N LYS A 427 -11.67 23.29 7.87
CA LYS A 427 -12.56 24.40 8.18
C LYS A 427 -13.02 24.28 9.63
N ASP A 428 -13.01 25.40 10.34
CA ASP A 428 -13.62 25.48 11.66
C ASP A 428 -15.17 25.57 11.53
N LYS A 429 -15.85 25.70 12.66
CA LYS A 429 -17.32 25.83 12.72
C LYS A 429 -17.88 27.03 11.96
N ASP A 430 -17.07 28.05 11.74
CA ASP A 430 -17.44 29.29 11.05
C ASP A 430 -17.08 29.23 9.55
N GLY A 431 -16.57 28.06 9.09
CA GLY A 431 -16.17 27.82 7.70
C GLY A 431 -14.81 28.43 7.33
N LEU A 432 -14.04 28.94 8.32
CA LEU A 432 -12.70 29.48 8.11
C LEU A 432 -11.69 28.35 7.97
N VAL A 433 -10.80 28.48 7.01
CA VAL A 433 -9.72 27.50 6.79
C VAL A 433 -8.65 27.68 7.86
N VAL A 434 -8.51 26.67 8.72
CA VAL A 434 -7.54 26.68 9.84
C VAL A 434 -6.23 25.97 9.51
N ASN A 435 -6.24 24.98 8.62
CA ASN A 435 -5.05 24.31 8.11
C ASN A 435 -5.05 24.40 6.59
N TYR A 436 -4.14 25.18 6.04
CA TYR A 436 -4.04 25.35 4.59
C TYR A 436 -2.94 24.46 4.00
N PHE A 437 -3.32 23.68 2.99
CA PHE A 437 -2.38 22.95 2.15
C PHE A 437 -2.29 23.61 0.77
N PRO A 438 -1.10 24.01 0.30
CA PRO A 438 -0.93 24.46 -1.07
C PRO A 438 -1.20 23.31 -2.04
N ALA A 439 -1.64 23.59 -3.26
CA ALA A 439 -1.69 22.57 -4.28
C ALA A 439 -0.33 22.44 -4.97
N ALA A 440 0.03 21.23 -5.34
CA ALA A 440 1.21 20.95 -6.14
C ALA A 440 0.98 19.78 -7.11
N ARG A 441 1.72 19.82 -8.20
CA ARG A 441 1.92 18.67 -9.09
C ARG A 441 3.39 18.50 -9.35
N GLY A 442 3.85 17.27 -9.31
CA GLY A 442 5.25 16.93 -9.48
C GLY A 442 5.46 15.65 -10.27
N LEU A 443 6.71 15.44 -10.60
CA LEU A 443 7.18 14.29 -11.33
C LEU A 443 8.43 13.73 -10.65
N LYS A 444 8.38 12.46 -10.29
CA LYS A 444 9.52 11.66 -9.83
C LYS A 444 9.99 10.77 -10.98
N THR A 445 11.24 10.89 -11.34
CA THR A 445 11.93 9.97 -12.28
C THR A 445 13.03 9.22 -11.52
N HIS A 446 13.77 8.33 -12.17
CA HIS A 446 14.94 7.70 -11.54
C HIS A 446 16.06 8.69 -11.20
N ARG A 447 16.07 9.88 -11.79
CA ARG A 447 17.11 10.87 -11.57
C ARG A 447 16.62 12.15 -10.93
N TYR A 448 15.43 12.62 -11.28
CA TYR A 448 14.96 13.94 -10.88
C TYR A 448 13.64 13.86 -10.11
N THR A 449 13.55 14.68 -9.08
CA THR A 449 12.28 15.04 -8.44
C THR A 449 11.98 16.49 -8.75
N MET A 450 10.81 16.75 -9.33
CA MET A 450 10.32 18.10 -9.61
C MET A 450 8.94 18.29 -9.06
N ALA A 451 8.64 19.46 -8.46
CA ALA A 451 7.29 19.84 -8.08
C ALA A 451 7.04 21.33 -8.36
N ILE A 452 5.85 21.65 -8.84
CA ILE A 452 5.36 23.01 -9.02
C ILE A 452 4.27 23.26 -7.99
N TYR A 453 4.49 24.23 -7.10
CA TYR A 453 3.53 24.66 -6.08
C TYR A 453 2.78 25.90 -6.52
N ILE A 454 1.51 25.97 -6.17
CA ILE A 454 0.65 27.12 -6.46
C ILE A 454 -0.01 27.66 -5.21
N THR A 455 -0.35 28.95 -5.25
CA THR A 455 -1.13 29.66 -4.24
C THR A 455 -2.64 29.44 -4.45
N ARG A 456 -3.47 29.90 -3.49
CA ARG A 456 -4.95 29.82 -3.58
C ARG A 456 -5.53 30.52 -4.80
N ASP A 457 -4.88 31.56 -5.29
CA ASP A 457 -5.28 32.29 -6.50
C ASP A 457 -4.66 31.70 -7.79
N TYR A 458 -4.22 30.46 -7.72
CA TYR A 458 -3.66 29.69 -8.85
C TYR A 458 -2.44 30.34 -9.52
N LYS A 459 -1.63 31.06 -8.74
CA LYS A 459 -0.33 31.56 -9.19
C LYS A 459 0.77 30.60 -8.77
N ARG A 460 1.82 30.50 -9.60
CA ARG A 460 3.00 29.73 -9.22
C ARG A 460 3.64 30.35 -7.97
N LYS A 461 3.78 29.53 -6.91
CA LYS A 461 4.45 29.87 -5.67
C LYS A 461 5.95 29.60 -5.79
N GLU A 462 6.29 28.38 -6.16
CA GLU A 462 7.67 27.90 -6.27
C GLU A 462 7.79 26.69 -7.20
N ILE A 463 9.03 26.41 -7.63
CA ILE A 463 9.40 25.15 -8.26
C ILE A 463 10.49 24.51 -7.40
N LEU A 464 10.32 23.23 -7.09
CA LEU A 464 11.38 22.39 -6.55
C LEU A 464 11.92 21.52 -7.67
N LEU A 465 13.24 21.39 -7.74
CA LEU A 465 13.94 20.47 -8.65
C LEU A 465 15.18 19.93 -7.93
N PHE A 466 15.25 18.61 -7.82
CA PHE A 466 16.40 17.90 -7.24
C PHE A 466 16.97 16.90 -8.24
N ASP A 467 18.30 16.77 -8.29
CA ASP A 467 19.02 15.71 -9.01
C ASP A 467 19.31 14.59 -8.00
N ASP A 468 18.38 13.66 -7.84
CA ASP A 468 18.43 12.61 -6.82
C ASP A 468 19.62 11.64 -6.98
N GLN A 469 20.22 11.60 -8.16
CA GLN A 469 21.41 10.82 -8.41
C GLN A 469 22.66 11.45 -7.79
N ASN A 470 22.79 12.78 -7.89
CA ASN A 470 23.93 13.54 -7.38
C ASN A 470 23.66 14.14 -5.99
N ASP A 471 22.39 14.31 -5.62
CA ASP A 471 21.93 14.83 -4.35
C ASP A 471 20.78 13.94 -3.79
N PRO A 472 21.10 12.70 -3.35
CA PRO A 472 20.09 11.73 -2.90
C PRO A 472 19.38 12.14 -1.61
N TYR A 473 19.85 13.19 -0.94
CA TYR A 473 19.24 13.76 0.25
C TYR A 473 18.42 15.02 -0.05
N GLN A 474 18.34 15.44 -1.33
CA GLN A 474 17.54 16.58 -1.78
C GLN A 474 17.84 17.87 -0.99
N LEU A 475 19.14 18.14 -0.76
CA LEU A 475 19.61 19.31 0.00
C LEU A 475 19.62 20.60 -0.83
N ASN A 476 19.74 20.46 -2.16
CA ASN A 476 19.94 21.57 -3.06
C ASN A 476 18.83 21.68 -4.08
N ASN A 477 17.89 22.61 -3.88
CA ASN A 477 16.95 22.97 -4.94
C ASN A 477 17.70 23.67 -6.08
N ILE A 478 17.74 23.05 -7.26
CA ILE A 478 18.44 23.55 -8.44
C ILE A 478 17.50 24.22 -9.46
N ALA A 479 16.25 24.49 -9.10
CA ALA A 479 15.24 25.04 -10.01
C ALA A 479 15.58 26.44 -10.52
N ASP A 480 16.22 27.27 -9.70
CA ASP A 480 16.52 28.68 -10.03
C ASP A 480 17.75 28.83 -10.93
N LYS A 481 18.53 27.76 -11.15
CA LYS A 481 19.71 27.80 -12.01
C LYS A 481 19.31 27.96 -13.47
N PRO A 482 19.82 28.96 -14.21
CA PRO A 482 19.45 29.23 -15.61
C PRO A 482 19.62 28.01 -16.55
N GLU A 483 20.66 27.21 -16.35
CA GLU A 483 20.94 26.00 -17.12
C GLU A 483 19.85 24.94 -16.98
N ASN A 484 19.08 24.92 -15.88
CA ASN A 484 18.02 23.95 -15.65
C ASN A 484 16.67 24.32 -16.27
N ARG A 485 16.52 25.54 -16.84
CA ARG A 485 15.24 25.96 -17.46
C ARG A 485 14.75 25.00 -18.55
N LYS A 486 15.66 24.48 -19.37
CA LYS A 486 15.33 23.50 -20.42
C LYS A 486 14.84 22.20 -19.81
N LEU A 487 15.51 21.71 -18.77
CA LEU A 487 15.13 20.50 -18.04
C LEU A 487 13.75 20.64 -17.39
N ILE A 488 13.50 21.76 -16.69
CA ILE A 488 12.18 22.03 -16.07
C ILE A 488 11.08 22.01 -17.13
N LYS A 489 11.28 22.66 -18.29
CA LYS A 489 10.30 22.63 -19.38
C LYS A 489 10.04 21.21 -19.90
N GLN A 490 11.09 20.38 -20.03
CA GLN A 490 10.96 18.99 -20.46
C GLN A 490 10.16 18.15 -19.44
N LEU A 491 10.50 18.25 -18.15
CA LEU A 491 9.81 17.54 -17.08
C LEU A 491 8.35 18.01 -16.95
N THR A 492 8.10 19.33 -17.05
CA THR A 492 6.74 19.89 -17.03
C THR A 492 5.89 19.38 -18.21
N LYS A 493 6.49 19.33 -19.43
CA LYS A 493 5.78 18.78 -20.60
C LYS A 493 5.42 17.31 -20.40
N ARG A 494 6.35 16.51 -19.86
CA ARG A 494 6.12 15.10 -19.56
C ARG A 494 5.05 14.92 -18.49
N MET A 495 5.15 15.65 -17.39
CA MET A 495 4.12 15.69 -16.34
C MET A 495 2.75 16.03 -16.91
N GLY A 496 2.66 17.06 -17.76
CA GLY A 496 1.41 17.49 -18.40
C GLY A 496 0.79 16.42 -19.30
N LYS A 497 1.61 15.56 -19.95
CA LYS A 497 1.11 14.42 -20.72
C LYS A 497 0.40 13.42 -19.79
N ILE A 498 1.05 13.01 -18.70
CA ILE A 498 0.49 12.06 -17.73
C ILE A 498 -0.77 12.66 -17.06
N LEU A 499 -0.72 13.92 -16.62
CA LEU A 499 -1.88 14.59 -16.02
C LEU A 499 -3.09 14.64 -16.97
N LYS A 500 -2.85 14.78 -18.28
CA LYS A 500 -3.91 14.73 -19.27
C LYS A 500 -4.49 13.33 -19.43
N GLU A 501 -3.65 12.31 -19.44
CA GLU A 501 -4.08 10.89 -19.54
C GLU A 501 -4.94 10.47 -18.36
N ILE A 502 -4.65 10.97 -17.15
CA ILE A 502 -5.42 10.67 -15.95
C ILE A 502 -6.56 11.67 -15.66
N GLU A 503 -6.84 12.60 -16.60
CA GLU A 503 -7.89 13.61 -16.47
C GLU A 503 -7.73 14.52 -15.23
N ASP A 504 -6.47 14.81 -14.82
CA ASP A 504 -6.23 15.67 -13.66
C ASP A 504 -6.66 17.12 -13.92
N PRO A 505 -7.28 17.82 -12.93
CA PRO A 505 -7.73 19.21 -13.08
C PRO A 505 -6.65 20.20 -13.56
N TRP A 506 -5.38 19.97 -13.20
CA TRP A 506 -4.30 20.84 -13.68
C TRP A 506 -4.12 20.83 -15.19
N ALA A 507 -4.45 19.71 -15.83
CA ALA A 507 -4.42 19.59 -17.28
C ALA A 507 -5.76 20.01 -17.90
N THR A 508 -6.90 19.53 -17.37
CA THR A 508 -8.24 19.74 -17.95
C THR A 508 -8.73 21.17 -17.78
N GLU A 509 -8.38 21.87 -16.70
CA GLU A 509 -8.75 23.27 -16.42
C GLU A 509 -7.64 24.27 -16.85
N GLY A 510 -6.57 23.78 -17.46
CA GLY A 510 -5.48 24.62 -17.97
C GLY A 510 -4.62 25.31 -16.88
N ILE A 511 -4.65 24.81 -15.64
CA ILE A 511 -3.87 25.36 -14.53
C ILE A 511 -2.38 25.23 -14.85
N LEU A 512 -1.92 24.05 -15.29
CA LEU A 512 -0.52 23.81 -15.62
C LEU A 512 0.01 24.80 -16.67
N ALA A 513 -0.77 25.12 -17.69
CA ALA A 513 -0.36 26.07 -18.74
C ALA A 513 -0.13 27.50 -18.21
N LYS A 514 -0.84 27.89 -17.13
CA LYS A 514 -0.68 29.22 -16.50
C LYS A 514 0.57 29.31 -15.62
N VAL A 515 0.97 28.20 -14.98
CA VAL A 515 2.01 28.18 -13.95
C VAL A 515 3.33 27.58 -14.42
N ALA A 516 3.36 26.91 -15.55
CA ALA A 516 4.59 26.40 -16.16
C ALA A 516 5.59 27.53 -16.49
N LEU A 517 6.88 27.21 -16.57
CA LEU A 517 7.89 28.13 -17.09
C LEU A 517 7.66 28.38 -18.58
N LYS A 518 7.50 29.65 -18.94
CA LYS A 518 7.39 30.09 -20.33
C LYS A 518 8.73 30.04 -21.07
#